data_bc0340d4dfd1d56ccb52f84e836d9872
#
_entry.id   bc0340d4dfd1d56ccb52f84e836d9872
#
_cell.length_a   1.000
_cell.length_b   1.000
_cell.length_c   1.000
_cell.angle_alpha   90.00
_cell.angle_beta   90.00
_cell.angle_gamma   90.00
#
_symmetry.space_group_name_H-M   'P 1'
#
loop_
_entity.id
_entity.type
_entity.pdbx_description
1 polymer ?
#
loop_
_entity_poly.entity_id
_entity_poly.type
_entity_poly.pdbx_seq_one_letter_code
_entity_poly.pdbx_strand_id
1 'polypeptide(L)'
;MTAGPKQTKLIGPLLLLNAAGLGLLAWLCAFLVPEDEYALVMRFGAPSRTIETAGLHFKWPPPVDAVVRVDRRMSLLDPSPDEYLTRDKKNVIVDSFLAWSVVDPLLYYKSVSDRTGAEARLTELLRAAVGDVMASYDFADIISHAAESEDTLQTVNHDLTEAVAARSEASFGIAVSAARVKRLNFPQQNKLAVFRRMEAERKREANAYRSEGAARYAEIKAETDRQEAEILAEADLSARKIRGEAEAAAARIYNEAIAQDPELYRFVRSIEALEGVLDERSLLILDSDHELARLFERPEAPAPADPGATEE
;
A
#
# COMPACT_ATOMS: atom_id res chain seq x y z
N MET A 1 -17.85 111.79 -25.67
CA MET A 1 -18.25 111.17 -24.38
C MET A 1 -17.95 109.69 -24.42
N THR A 2 -16.94 109.32 -23.70
CA THR A 2 -16.29 108.02 -23.72
C THR A 2 -16.98 107.08 -22.73
N ALA A 3 -17.54 105.99 -23.20
CA ALA A 3 -17.98 104.90 -22.33
C ALA A 3 -16.84 103.87 -22.20
N GLY A 4 -16.32 103.76 -20.99
CA GLY A 4 -15.10 102.97 -20.68
C GLY A 4 -15.30 101.45 -20.63
N PRO A 5 -14.23 100.73 -20.91
CA PRO A 5 -14.22 99.24 -20.87
C PRO A 5 -13.92 98.75 -19.43
N LYS A 6 -14.93 98.63 -18.58
CA LYS A 6 -14.74 98.01 -17.21
C LYS A 6 -15.39 96.63 -17.02
N GLN A 7 -16.15 96.12 -18.02
CA GLN A 7 -16.81 94.81 -17.84
C GLN A 7 -15.97 93.58 -18.25
N THR A 8 -14.92 93.75 -19.05
CA THR A 8 -14.10 92.62 -19.52
C THR A 8 -13.11 92.02 -18.47
N LYS A 9 -12.83 92.78 -17.38
CA LYS A 9 -11.89 92.29 -16.32
C LYS A 9 -12.49 91.30 -15.35
N LEU A 10 -13.84 91.18 -15.25
CA LEU A 10 -14.51 90.21 -14.33
C LEU A 10 -14.91 88.92 -15.01
N ILE A 11 -14.94 88.89 -16.37
CA ILE A 11 -15.33 87.70 -17.13
C ILE A 11 -14.21 86.62 -17.07
N GLY A 12 -12.93 86.97 -17.08
CA GLY A 12 -11.79 86.06 -17.03
C GLY A 12 -11.71 85.22 -15.72
N PRO A 13 -11.74 85.87 -14.54
CA PRO A 13 -11.74 85.11 -13.29
C PRO A 13 -13.01 84.26 -13.08
N LEU A 14 -14.17 84.71 -13.60
CA LEU A 14 -15.41 83.90 -13.51
C LEU A 14 -15.39 82.69 -14.42
N LEU A 15 -14.80 82.79 -15.61
CA LEU A 15 -14.54 81.63 -16.51
C LEU A 15 -13.55 80.63 -15.92
N LEU A 16 -12.47 81.13 -15.29
CA LEU A 16 -11.52 80.29 -14.61
C LEU A 16 -12.15 79.60 -13.41
N LEU A 17 -12.96 80.27 -12.62
CA LEU A 17 -13.68 79.65 -11.49
C LEU A 17 -14.69 78.59 -11.96
N ASN A 18 -15.39 78.86 -13.08
CA ASN A 18 -16.31 77.87 -13.66
C ASN A 18 -15.58 76.66 -14.26
N ALA A 19 -14.47 76.88 -14.96
CA ALA A 19 -13.61 75.78 -15.45
C ALA A 19 -13.01 74.96 -14.31
N ALA A 20 -12.55 75.58 -13.24
CA ALA A 20 -12.06 74.88 -12.02
C ALA A 20 -13.19 74.12 -11.34
N GLY A 21 -14.39 74.64 -11.24
CA GLY A 21 -15.60 74.01 -10.74
C GLY A 21 -16.01 72.79 -11.56
N LEU A 22 -16.00 72.87 -12.87
CA LEU A 22 -16.25 71.76 -13.80
C LEU A 22 -15.15 70.68 -13.71
N GLY A 23 -13.91 71.12 -13.65
CA GLY A 23 -12.79 70.18 -13.45
C GLY A 23 -12.86 69.41 -12.13
N LEU A 24 -13.22 70.10 -11.05
CA LEU A 24 -13.45 69.47 -9.75
C LEU A 24 -14.65 68.49 -9.79
N LEU A 25 -15.74 68.91 -10.45
CA LEU A 25 -16.90 68.04 -10.62
C LEU A 25 -16.56 66.79 -11.44
N ALA A 26 -15.85 66.97 -12.56
CA ALA A 26 -15.40 65.84 -13.38
C ALA A 26 -14.47 64.89 -12.60
N TRP A 27 -13.60 65.45 -11.77
CA TRP A 27 -12.72 64.65 -10.89
C TRP A 27 -13.51 63.91 -9.81
N LEU A 28 -14.54 64.48 -9.22
CA LEU A 28 -15.43 63.80 -8.26
C LEU A 28 -16.31 62.72 -8.89
N CYS A 29 -16.62 62.89 -10.21
CA CYS A 29 -17.42 61.89 -10.93
C CYS A 29 -16.64 60.75 -11.50
N ALA A 30 -15.32 60.90 -11.70
CA ALA A 30 -14.45 59.85 -12.25
C ALA A 30 -13.93 58.95 -11.15
N PHE A 31 -13.90 57.62 -11.41
CA PHE A 31 -13.22 56.63 -10.56
C PHE A 31 -12.61 55.52 -11.40
N LEU A 32 -11.51 54.97 -10.93
CA LEU A 32 -10.81 53.88 -11.57
C LEU A 32 -11.20 52.53 -10.91
N VAL A 33 -11.55 51.56 -11.74
CA VAL A 33 -11.76 50.14 -11.32
C VAL A 33 -10.55 49.35 -11.76
N PRO A 34 -9.76 48.79 -10.84
CA PRO A 34 -8.67 47.88 -11.16
C PRO A 34 -9.22 46.54 -11.66
N GLU A 35 -8.36 45.71 -12.28
CA GLU A 35 -8.76 44.44 -12.88
C GLU A 35 -9.12 43.33 -11.83
N ASP A 36 -8.63 43.50 -10.61
CA ASP A 36 -8.81 42.59 -9.49
C ASP A 36 -10.04 42.92 -8.60
N GLU A 37 -10.81 43.96 -8.97
CA GLU A 37 -12.00 44.37 -8.22
C GLU A 37 -13.24 44.52 -9.13
N TYR A 38 -14.39 44.22 -8.58
CA TYR A 38 -15.67 44.64 -9.10
C TYR A 38 -16.10 45.95 -8.40
N ALA A 39 -16.76 46.83 -9.12
CA ALA A 39 -17.32 48.04 -8.54
C ALA A 39 -18.84 48.02 -8.60
N LEU A 40 -19.48 48.07 -7.44
CA LEU A 40 -20.93 48.20 -7.31
C LEU A 40 -21.29 49.66 -7.03
N VAL A 41 -21.98 50.30 -7.98
CA VAL A 41 -22.45 51.67 -7.82
C VAL A 41 -23.79 51.68 -7.10
N MET A 42 -23.79 52.28 -5.92
CA MET A 42 -24.95 52.42 -5.04
C MET A 42 -25.54 53.82 -5.24
N ARG A 43 -26.82 53.87 -5.59
CA ARG A 43 -27.54 55.14 -5.70
C ARG A 43 -28.50 55.31 -4.52
N PHE A 44 -28.28 56.33 -3.71
CA PHE A 44 -29.03 56.54 -2.47
C PHE A 44 -29.10 55.30 -1.57
N GLY A 45 -28.02 54.51 -1.55
CA GLY A 45 -27.94 53.27 -0.75
C GLY A 45 -28.52 52.03 -1.41
N ALA A 46 -29.11 52.14 -2.62
CA ALA A 46 -29.57 50.97 -3.36
C ALA A 46 -28.61 50.59 -4.49
N PRO A 47 -28.32 49.32 -4.76
CA PRO A 47 -27.47 48.92 -5.87
C PRO A 47 -28.12 49.28 -7.21
N SER A 48 -27.42 50.08 -8.03
CA SER A 48 -27.93 50.59 -9.30
C SER A 48 -27.28 49.91 -10.50
N ARG A 49 -25.98 49.70 -10.50
CA ARG A 49 -25.27 49.02 -11.58
C ARG A 49 -23.99 48.34 -11.05
N THR A 50 -23.63 47.26 -11.67
CA THR A 50 -22.37 46.53 -11.44
C THR A 50 -21.41 46.85 -12.57
N ILE A 51 -20.15 47.09 -12.29
CA ILE A 51 -19.07 47.35 -13.23
C ILE A 51 -18.04 46.21 -13.04
N GLU A 52 -17.90 45.41 -14.08
CA GLU A 52 -17.02 44.23 -14.10
C GLU A 52 -15.74 44.46 -14.92
N THR A 53 -15.77 45.55 -15.74
CA THR A 53 -14.65 45.90 -16.61
C THR A 53 -13.71 46.86 -15.94
N ALA A 54 -12.40 46.56 -15.99
CA ALA A 54 -11.36 47.46 -15.52
C ALA A 54 -11.30 48.73 -16.39
N GLY A 55 -10.98 49.85 -15.76
CA GLY A 55 -10.83 51.10 -16.47
C GLY A 55 -11.42 52.30 -15.75
N LEU A 56 -11.49 53.43 -16.49
CA LEU A 56 -12.06 54.67 -16.01
C LEU A 56 -13.58 54.68 -16.20
N HIS A 57 -14.31 54.84 -15.10
CA HIS A 57 -15.76 54.90 -15.09
C HIS A 57 -16.26 56.19 -14.44
N PHE A 58 -17.50 56.52 -14.75
CA PHE A 58 -18.13 57.75 -14.23
C PHE A 58 -19.32 57.41 -13.35
N LYS A 59 -19.44 58.17 -12.26
CA LYS A 59 -20.57 58.14 -11.31
C LYS A 59 -21.07 59.50 -11.02
N TRP A 60 -22.26 59.63 -10.47
CA TRP A 60 -22.73 60.92 -9.94
C TRP A 60 -21.94 61.31 -8.70
N PRO A 61 -21.71 62.59 -8.46
CA PRO A 61 -20.98 63.07 -7.31
C PRO A 61 -21.69 62.67 -6.00
N PRO A 62 -20.91 62.42 -4.91
CA PRO A 62 -21.52 62.20 -3.60
C PRO A 62 -22.41 63.42 -3.20
N PRO A 63 -23.60 63.20 -2.56
CA PRO A 63 -24.05 61.93 -1.94
C PRO A 63 -24.90 60.99 -2.82
N VAL A 64 -25.07 61.30 -4.13
CA VAL A 64 -25.99 60.56 -5.02
C VAL A 64 -25.49 59.12 -5.24
N ASP A 65 -24.26 58.97 -5.75
CA ASP A 65 -23.68 57.68 -6.01
C ASP A 65 -22.48 57.41 -5.07
N ALA A 66 -22.50 56.24 -4.43
CA ALA A 66 -21.37 55.65 -3.69
C ALA A 66 -20.86 54.41 -4.43
N VAL A 67 -19.57 54.10 -4.33
CA VAL A 67 -18.96 52.91 -4.93
C VAL A 67 -18.53 51.98 -3.83
N VAL A 68 -19.05 50.75 -3.87
CA VAL A 68 -18.58 49.64 -3.05
C VAL A 68 -17.70 48.76 -3.93
N ARG A 69 -16.49 48.45 -3.46
CA ARG A 69 -15.54 47.60 -4.17
C ARG A 69 -15.60 46.20 -3.59
N VAL A 70 -15.61 45.21 -4.46
CA VAL A 70 -15.63 43.80 -4.14
C VAL A 70 -14.42 43.15 -4.78
N ASP A 71 -13.58 42.49 -3.99
CA ASP A 71 -12.39 41.79 -4.46
C ASP A 71 -12.80 40.56 -5.32
N ARG A 72 -12.23 40.46 -6.52
CA ARG A 72 -12.45 39.35 -7.46
C ARG A 72 -11.46 38.23 -7.28
N ARG A 73 -10.33 38.48 -6.61
CA ARG A 73 -9.27 37.50 -6.44
C ARG A 73 -9.74 36.29 -5.64
N MET A 74 -9.10 35.16 -5.93
CA MET A 74 -9.31 33.92 -5.14
C MET A 74 -8.83 34.14 -3.69
N SER A 75 -9.71 33.89 -2.77
CA SER A 75 -9.45 33.93 -1.33
C SER A 75 -9.51 32.54 -0.74
N LEU A 76 -8.68 32.28 0.29
CA LEU A 76 -8.67 31.05 1.03
C LEU A 76 -9.41 31.26 2.35
N LEU A 77 -10.33 30.35 2.65
CA LEU A 77 -11.01 30.23 3.93
C LEU A 77 -10.49 28.97 4.64
N ASP A 78 -9.97 29.13 5.83
CA ASP A 78 -9.38 28.05 6.65
C ASP A 78 -10.01 28.11 8.06
N PRO A 79 -11.22 27.51 8.24
CA PRO A 79 -11.90 27.52 9.52
C PRO A 79 -11.21 26.60 10.51
N SER A 80 -11.53 26.79 11.81
CA SER A 80 -11.05 25.87 12.85
C SER A 80 -11.56 24.45 12.61
N PRO A 81 -10.72 23.43 12.91
CA PRO A 81 -11.14 22.01 12.82
C PRO A 81 -12.35 21.72 13.72
N ASP A 82 -13.30 20.94 13.19
CA ASP A 82 -14.51 20.52 13.88
C ASP A 82 -14.63 19.00 13.98
N GLU A 83 -15.47 18.55 14.91
CA GLU A 83 -15.77 17.13 15.15
C GLU A 83 -16.99 16.69 14.33
N TYR A 84 -16.83 15.58 13.59
CA TYR A 84 -17.89 14.98 12.75
C TYR A 84 -18.04 13.50 13.02
N LEU A 85 -19.23 12.96 12.71
CA LEU A 85 -19.53 11.54 12.84
C LEU A 85 -19.52 10.88 11.47
N THR A 86 -18.74 9.81 11.31
CA THR A 86 -18.72 9.00 10.09
C THR A 86 -19.90 8.02 10.05
N ARG A 87 -20.17 7.38 8.90
CA ARG A 87 -21.24 6.38 8.73
C ARG A 87 -21.14 5.26 9.76
N ASP A 88 -19.92 4.80 10.08
CA ASP A 88 -19.64 3.77 11.08
C ASP A 88 -19.59 4.30 12.53
N LYS A 89 -20.18 5.49 12.77
CA LYS A 89 -20.33 6.13 14.09
C LYS A 89 -19.02 6.37 14.83
N LYS A 90 -17.94 6.68 14.10
CA LYS A 90 -16.67 7.13 14.68
C LYS A 90 -16.58 8.64 14.65
N ASN A 91 -16.21 9.25 15.79
CA ASN A 91 -15.93 10.67 15.85
C ASN A 91 -14.55 10.96 15.23
N VAL A 92 -14.52 11.89 14.30
CA VAL A 92 -13.31 12.35 13.61
C VAL A 92 -13.24 13.87 13.65
N ILE A 93 -12.06 14.41 13.88
CA ILE A 93 -11.76 15.83 13.76
C ILE A 93 -11.30 16.07 12.33
N VAL A 94 -12.07 16.86 11.58
CA VAL A 94 -11.78 17.20 10.19
C VAL A 94 -11.26 18.64 10.13
N ASP A 95 -10.10 18.80 9.54
CA ASP A 95 -9.49 20.07 9.17
C ASP A 95 -9.68 20.25 7.66
N SER A 96 -10.39 21.29 7.25
CA SER A 96 -10.76 21.52 5.85
C SER A 96 -10.55 22.97 5.45
N PHE A 97 -10.36 23.21 4.17
CA PHE A 97 -10.24 24.57 3.62
C PHE A 97 -11.08 24.72 2.37
N LEU A 98 -11.36 25.96 2.04
CA LEU A 98 -12.16 26.36 0.90
C LEU A 98 -11.46 27.49 0.12
N ALA A 99 -11.31 27.32 -1.18
CA ALA A 99 -10.86 28.37 -2.09
C ALA A 99 -12.07 28.95 -2.83
N TRP A 100 -12.28 30.25 -2.74
CA TRP A 100 -13.45 30.91 -3.25
C TRP A 100 -13.14 32.25 -3.91
N SER A 101 -14.02 32.71 -4.81
CA SER A 101 -13.98 34.00 -5.45
C SER A 101 -15.39 34.50 -5.71
N VAL A 102 -15.56 35.83 -5.83
CA VAL A 102 -16.87 36.44 -6.14
C VAL A 102 -17.09 36.41 -7.64
N VAL A 103 -18.25 35.91 -8.09
CA VAL A 103 -18.68 35.91 -9.49
C VAL A 103 -19.82 36.87 -9.72
N ASP A 104 -20.82 36.91 -8.83
CA ASP A 104 -21.92 37.88 -8.89
C ASP A 104 -21.79 38.86 -7.72
N PRO A 105 -21.20 40.05 -7.93
CA PRO A 105 -21.02 41.05 -6.87
C PRO A 105 -22.34 41.65 -6.38
N LEU A 106 -23.42 41.60 -7.17
CA LEU A 106 -24.72 42.09 -6.75
C LEU A 106 -25.39 41.15 -5.77
N LEU A 107 -25.39 39.83 -6.09
CA LEU A 107 -25.92 38.81 -5.20
C LEU A 107 -25.07 38.70 -3.92
N TYR A 108 -23.74 38.77 -4.07
CA TYR A 108 -22.80 38.82 -2.95
C TYR A 108 -23.13 39.95 -1.97
N TYR A 109 -23.26 41.18 -2.46
CA TYR A 109 -23.56 42.32 -1.59
C TYR A 109 -24.91 42.21 -0.89
N LYS A 110 -25.95 41.70 -1.59
CA LYS A 110 -27.29 41.53 -1.03
C LYS A 110 -27.37 40.42 0.02
N SER A 111 -26.58 39.34 -0.12
CA SER A 111 -26.68 38.17 0.74
C SER A 111 -25.71 38.22 1.94
N VAL A 112 -24.47 38.69 1.73
CA VAL A 112 -23.41 38.64 2.72
C VAL A 112 -22.80 39.99 3.09
N SER A 113 -23.04 41.02 2.27
CA SER A 113 -22.65 42.42 2.45
C SER A 113 -21.15 42.68 2.41
N ASP A 114 -20.34 41.94 3.13
CA ASP A 114 -18.90 42.11 3.25
C ASP A 114 -18.16 40.76 3.29
N ARG A 115 -16.81 40.83 3.33
CA ARG A 115 -15.94 39.64 3.36
C ARG A 115 -16.15 38.81 4.65
N THR A 116 -16.31 39.46 5.78
CA THR A 116 -16.49 38.78 7.07
C THR A 116 -17.80 37.99 7.10
N GLY A 117 -18.88 38.61 6.56
CA GLY A 117 -20.17 37.94 6.39
C GLY A 117 -20.08 36.73 5.44
N ALA A 118 -19.34 36.89 4.33
CA ALA A 118 -19.11 35.80 3.39
C ALA A 118 -18.35 34.64 4.02
N GLU A 119 -17.27 34.92 4.70
CA GLU A 119 -16.45 33.88 5.39
C GLU A 119 -17.27 33.16 6.47
N ALA A 120 -18.13 33.86 7.21
CA ALA A 120 -19.00 33.23 8.20
C ALA A 120 -20.03 32.30 7.53
N ARG A 121 -20.70 32.75 6.45
CA ARG A 121 -21.68 31.93 5.72
C ARG A 121 -21.03 30.73 5.02
N LEU A 122 -19.87 30.94 4.40
CA LEU A 122 -19.10 29.84 3.79
C LEU A 122 -18.62 28.83 4.81
N THR A 123 -18.23 29.27 6.01
CA THR A 123 -17.88 28.37 7.13
C THR A 123 -19.05 27.49 7.53
N GLU A 124 -20.25 28.06 7.68
CA GLU A 124 -21.47 27.31 7.99
C GLU A 124 -21.80 26.30 6.89
N LEU A 125 -21.71 26.72 5.63
CA LEU A 125 -21.97 25.88 4.47
C LEU A 125 -20.96 24.74 4.34
N LEU A 126 -19.66 25.04 4.52
CA LEU A 126 -18.59 24.05 4.50
C LEU A 126 -18.76 23.02 5.63
N ARG A 127 -19.08 23.50 6.84
CA ARG A 127 -19.32 22.64 8.00
C ARG A 127 -20.47 21.65 7.76
N ALA A 128 -21.59 22.14 7.19
CA ALA A 128 -22.72 21.31 6.86
C ALA A 128 -22.36 20.27 5.76
N ALA A 129 -21.67 20.70 4.70
CA ALA A 129 -21.26 19.83 3.62
C ALA A 129 -20.24 18.75 4.07
N VAL A 130 -19.28 19.13 4.90
CA VAL A 130 -18.33 18.16 5.49
C VAL A 130 -19.08 17.14 6.35
N GLY A 131 -20.07 17.57 7.13
CA GLY A 131 -20.91 16.66 7.92
C GLY A 131 -21.68 15.66 7.06
N ASP A 132 -22.33 16.13 6.00
CA ASP A 132 -23.09 15.30 5.06
C ASP A 132 -22.16 14.28 4.35
N VAL A 133 -21.00 14.75 3.88
CA VAL A 133 -20.01 13.88 3.19
C VAL A 133 -19.42 12.86 4.16
N MET A 134 -18.99 13.26 5.36
CA MET A 134 -18.44 12.34 6.36
C MET A 134 -19.45 11.27 6.79
N ALA A 135 -20.73 11.63 6.90
CA ALA A 135 -21.79 10.66 7.21
C ALA A 135 -22.05 9.62 6.09
N SER A 136 -21.58 9.86 4.88
CA SER A 136 -21.74 8.95 3.73
C SER A 136 -20.63 7.91 3.63
N TYR A 137 -19.48 8.12 4.27
CA TYR A 137 -18.30 7.26 4.16
C TYR A 137 -17.97 6.57 5.49
N ASP A 138 -17.46 5.33 5.42
CA ASP A 138 -16.88 4.68 6.58
C ASP A 138 -15.46 5.18 6.81
N PHE A 139 -15.07 5.27 8.07
CA PHE A 139 -13.74 5.74 8.44
C PHE A 139 -12.61 4.87 7.88
N ALA A 140 -12.84 3.55 7.82
CA ALA A 140 -11.89 2.62 7.24
C ALA A 140 -11.64 2.88 5.75
N ASP A 141 -12.69 3.24 5.00
CA ASP A 141 -12.58 3.53 3.54
C ASP A 141 -11.78 4.81 3.31
N ILE A 142 -11.93 5.81 4.18
CA ILE A 142 -11.18 7.06 4.05
C ILE A 142 -9.69 6.88 4.35
N ILE A 143 -9.33 6.01 5.33
CA ILE A 143 -7.92 5.82 5.75
C ILE A 143 -7.21 4.74 4.96
N SER A 144 -7.86 3.59 4.68
CA SER A 144 -7.21 2.47 3.98
C SER A 144 -6.81 2.84 2.56
N HIS A 145 -7.60 3.70 1.92
CA HIS A 145 -7.29 4.19 0.57
C HIS A 145 -6.33 5.38 0.54
N ALA A 146 -6.10 6.04 1.68
CA ALA A 146 -5.05 7.07 1.80
C ALA A 146 -3.62 6.49 1.68
N ALA A 147 -3.46 5.17 1.86
CA ALA A 147 -2.17 4.48 1.74
C ALA A 147 -1.92 3.84 0.37
N GLU A 148 -2.97 3.51 -0.40
CA GLU A 148 -2.85 2.76 -1.67
C GLU A 148 -3.56 3.39 -2.89
N SER A 149 -4.49 4.34 -2.70
CA SER A 149 -5.19 4.98 -3.81
C SER A 149 -5.55 6.42 -3.44
N GLU A 150 -4.98 7.39 -4.17
CA GLU A 150 -5.38 8.80 -4.16
C GLU A 150 -6.88 9.00 -4.52
N ASP A 151 -7.56 7.96 -4.98
CA ASP A 151 -8.87 8.02 -5.63
C ASP A 151 -10.01 8.33 -4.64
N THR A 152 -10.03 7.74 -3.43
CA THR A 152 -11.14 7.97 -2.48
C THR A 152 -11.10 9.36 -1.85
N LEU A 153 -9.91 9.87 -1.51
CA LEU A 153 -9.79 11.25 -1.02
C LEU A 153 -10.11 12.26 -2.11
N GLN A 154 -9.78 11.96 -3.36
CA GLN A 154 -10.18 12.78 -4.50
C GLN A 154 -11.70 12.80 -4.68
N THR A 155 -12.37 11.65 -4.54
CA THR A 155 -13.83 11.54 -4.59
C THR A 155 -14.48 12.31 -3.46
N VAL A 156 -14.03 12.16 -2.22
CA VAL A 156 -14.51 12.94 -1.06
C VAL A 156 -14.34 14.46 -1.29
N ASN A 157 -13.18 14.89 -1.79
CA ASN A 157 -12.92 16.28 -2.09
C ASN A 157 -13.75 16.80 -3.28
N HIS A 158 -14.04 15.94 -4.25
CA HIS A 158 -14.93 16.28 -5.38
C HIS A 158 -16.35 16.48 -4.89
N ASP A 159 -16.91 15.51 -4.16
CA ASP A 159 -18.25 15.56 -3.58
C ASP A 159 -18.43 16.79 -2.68
N LEU A 160 -17.41 17.07 -1.85
CA LEU A 160 -17.40 18.26 -1.00
C LEU A 160 -17.41 19.56 -1.81
N THR A 161 -16.59 19.60 -2.86
CA THR A 161 -16.52 20.80 -3.73
C THR A 161 -17.86 21.01 -4.44
N GLU A 162 -18.46 19.97 -5.01
CA GLU A 162 -19.75 20.04 -5.69
C GLU A 162 -20.88 20.47 -4.75
N ALA A 163 -20.94 19.87 -3.56
CA ALA A 163 -21.97 20.19 -2.56
C ALA A 163 -21.91 21.66 -2.10
N VAL A 164 -20.69 22.20 -1.95
CA VAL A 164 -20.51 23.60 -1.53
C VAL A 164 -20.71 24.55 -2.70
N ALA A 165 -20.13 24.25 -3.89
CA ALA A 165 -20.19 25.11 -5.06
C ALA A 165 -21.63 25.39 -5.51
N ALA A 166 -22.46 24.36 -5.64
CA ALA A 166 -23.86 24.51 -6.07
C ALA A 166 -24.66 25.44 -5.15
N ARG A 167 -24.46 25.35 -3.84
CA ARG A 167 -25.18 26.17 -2.85
C ARG A 167 -24.61 27.59 -2.73
N SER A 168 -23.27 27.73 -2.78
CA SER A 168 -22.62 29.05 -2.64
C SER A 168 -22.87 29.98 -3.82
N GLU A 169 -22.84 29.45 -5.03
CA GLU A 169 -23.11 30.22 -6.24
C GLU A 169 -24.57 30.70 -6.30
N ALA A 170 -25.52 29.78 -6.08
CA ALA A 170 -26.95 30.10 -6.12
C ALA A 170 -27.40 31.06 -5.00
N SER A 171 -26.83 30.97 -3.80
CA SER A 171 -27.27 31.73 -2.63
C SER A 171 -26.50 33.03 -2.41
N PHE A 172 -25.21 33.03 -2.75
CA PHE A 172 -24.29 34.10 -2.36
C PHE A 172 -23.55 34.78 -3.55
N GLY A 173 -23.65 34.23 -4.77
CA GLY A 173 -22.87 34.69 -5.91
C GLY A 173 -21.36 34.42 -5.79
N ILE A 174 -21.00 33.39 -5.03
CA ILE A 174 -19.62 32.99 -4.73
C ILE A 174 -19.33 31.69 -5.45
N ALA A 175 -18.33 31.70 -6.33
CA ALA A 175 -17.80 30.48 -6.92
C ALA A 175 -16.78 29.84 -5.99
N VAL A 176 -16.92 28.55 -5.75
CA VAL A 176 -15.99 27.74 -5.00
C VAL A 176 -15.16 26.90 -5.97
N SER A 177 -13.86 27.20 -6.04
CA SER A 177 -12.93 26.50 -6.93
C SER A 177 -12.46 25.16 -6.36
N ALA A 178 -12.35 25.07 -5.03
CA ALA A 178 -11.99 23.85 -4.35
C ALA A 178 -12.43 23.88 -2.88
N ALA A 179 -13.02 22.78 -2.41
CA ALA A 179 -13.22 22.47 -1.01
C ALA A 179 -12.53 21.16 -0.71
N ARG A 180 -11.59 21.14 0.24
CA ARG A 180 -10.77 19.96 0.49
C ARG A 180 -10.57 19.70 1.97
N VAL A 181 -10.49 18.42 2.30
CA VAL A 181 -10.05 17.95 3.60
C VAL A 181 -8.53 18.01 3.66
N LYS A 182 -8.00 18.74 4.64
CA LYS A 182 -6.57 18.94 4.87
C LYS A 182 -6.01 17.84 5.77
N ARG A 183 -6.76 17.48 6.81
CA ARG A 183 -6.34 16.50 7.81
C ARG A 183 -7.54 15.86 8.49
N LEU A 184 -7.39 14.58 8.79
CA LEU A 184 -8.31 13.80 9.62
C LEU A 184 -7.57 13.35 10.88
N ASN A 185 -8.15 13.65 12.04
CA ASN A 185 -7.58 13.27 13.33
C ASN A 185 -8.65 12.62 14.21
N PHE A 186 -8.22 11.77 15.13
CA PHE A 186 -9.08 11.31 16.21
C PHE A 186 -9.12 12.30 17.37
N PRO A 187 -10.26 12.46 18.07
CA PRO A 187 -10.32 13.14 19.34
C PRO A 187 -9.31 12.55 20.32
N GLN A 188 -8.60 13.40 21.04
CA GLN A 188 -7.54 12.99 21.98
C GLN A 188 -8.01 11.96 23.00
N GLN A 189 -9.26 12.07 23.45
CA GLN A 189 -9.87 11.21 24.45
C GLN A 189 -10.01 9.74 23.99
N ASN A 190 -10.26 9.52 22.71
CA ASN A 190 -10.50 8.17 22.14
C ASN A 190 -9.25 7.55 21.49
N LYS A 191 -8.21 8.35 21.27
CA LYS A 191 -7.02 7.95 20.51
C LYS A 191 -6.35 6.69 21.07
N LEU A 192 -6.15 6.64 22.39
CA LEU A 192 -5.54 5.47 23.06
C LEU A 192 -6.42 4.21 22.98
N ALA A 193 -7.72 4.34 23.09
CA ALA A 193 -8.65 3.20 23.02
C ALA A 193 -8.68 2.63 21.59
N VAL A 194 -8.73 3.50 20.58
CA VAL A 194 -8.71 3.11 19.16
C VAL A 194 -7.39 2.43 18.82
N PHE A 195 -6.24 2.98 19.20
CA PHE A 195 -4.94 2.35 18.96
C PHE A 195 -4.81 0.98 19.61
N ARG A 196 -5.22 0.84 20.89
CA ARG A 196 -5.22 -0.46 21.57
C ARG A 196 -6.12 -1.49 20.86
N ARG A 197 -7.26 -1.07 20.35
CA ARG A 197 -8.16 -1.94 19.60
C ARG A 197 -7.51 -2.38 18.28
N MET A 198 -6.96 -1.44 17.51
CA MET A 198 -6.26 -1.75 16.24
C MET A 198 -5.06 -2.67 16.49
N GLU A 199 -4.27 -2.42 17.54
CA GLU A 199 -3.16 -3.29 17.94
C GLU A 199 -3.66 -4.72 18.27
N ALA A 200 -4.74 -4.83 19.03
CA ALA A 200 -5.33 -6.12 19.38
C ALA A 200 -5.87 -6.87 18.15
N GLU A 201 -6.50 -6.17 17.21
CA GLU A 201 -6.97 -6.74 15.95
C GLU A 201 -5.80 -7.22 15.08
N ARG A 202 -4.77 -6.40 14.90
CA ARG A 202 -3.56 -6.81 14.15
C ARG A 202 -2.82 -7.97 14.80
N LYS A 203 -2.77 -8.00 16.14
CA LYS A 203 -2.17 -9.12 16.88
C LYS A 203 -2.96 -10.42 16.71
N ARG A 204 -4.30 -10.37 16.67
CA ARG A 204 -5.16 -11.52 16.38
C ARG A 204 -4.92 -12.04 14.96
N GLU A 205 -4.90 -11.14 13.97
CA GLU A 205 -4.65 -11.48 12.58
C GLU A 205 -3.26 -12.11 12.40
N ALA A 206 -2.23 -11.49 12.97
CA ALA A 206 -0.88 -12.04 12.94
C ALA A 206 -0.77 -13.42 13.61
N ASN A 207 -1.49 -13.62 14.74
CA ASN A 207 -1.54 -14.92 15.40
C ASN A 207 -2.29 -15.97 14.58
N ALA A 208 -3.36 -15.59 13.88
CA ALA A 208 -4.07 -16.48 12.96
C ALA A 208 -3.16 -16.96 11.83
N TYR A 209 -2.43 -16.06 11.17
CA TYR A 209 -1.46 -16.42 10.13
C TYR A 209 -0.31 -17.29 10.66
N ARG A 210 0.20 -16.99 11.87
CA ARG A 210 1.24 -17.85 12.49
C ARG A 210 0.72 -19.25 12.79
N SER A 211 -0.51 -19.36 13.30
CA SER A 211 -1.13 -20.66 13.61
C SER A 211 -1.38 -21.47 12.35
N GLU A 212 -1.90 -20.83 11.29
CA GLU A 212 -2.09 -21.45 9.99
C GLU A 212 -0.75 -21.91 9.38
N GLY A 213 0.27 -21.02 9.44
CA GLY A 213 1.62 -21.36 8.98
C GLY A 213 2.23 -22.53 9.75
N ALA A 214 2.04 -22.59 11.07
CA ALA A 214 2.50 -23.69 11.89
C ALA A 214 1.76 -25.01 11.57
N ALA A 215 0.46 -24.97 11.33
CA ALA A 215 -0.31 -26.14 10.92
C ALA A 215 0.14 -26.66 9.55
N ARG A 216 0.29 -25.79 8.56
CA ARG A 216 0.80 -26.16 7.23
C ARG A 216 2.23 -26.72 7.28
N TYR A 217 3.10 -26.11 8.11
CA TYR A 217 4.45 -26.64 8.32
C TYR A 217 4.42 -28.07 8.89
N ALA A 218 3.58 -28.31 9.92
CA ALA A 218 3.46 -29.65 10.51
C ALA A 218 2.93 -30.68 9.51
N GLU A 219 1.94 -30.31 8.70
CA GLU A 219 1.37 -31.16 7.65
C GLU A 219 2.43 -31.51 6.59
N ILE A 220 3.12 -30.50 6.04
CA ILE A 220 4.19 -30.72 5.04
C ILE A 220 5.30 -31.58 5.61
N LYS A 221 5.71 -31.32 6.86
CA LYS A 221 6.76 -32.11 7.52
C LYS A 221 6.33 -33.56 7.69
N ALA A 222 5.13 -33.82 8.20
CA ALA A 222 4.63 -35.18 8.39
C ALA A 222 4.52 -35.94 7.06
N GLU A 223 4.07 -35.28 6.00
CA GLU A 223 4.01 -35.88 4.67
C GLU A 223 5.41 -36.16 4.10
N THR A 224 6.37 -35.26 4.31
CA THR A 224 7.76 -35.45 3.88
C THR A 224 8.42 -36.60 4.65
N ASP A 225 8.25 -36.65 5.98
CA ASP A 225 8.78 -37.73 6.83
C ASP A 225 8.18 -39.09 6.40
N ARG A 226 6.89 -39.13 6.02
CA ARG A 226 6.24 -40.34 5.48
C ARG A 226 6.86 -40.76 4.15
N GLN A 227 7.07 -39.81 3.21
CA GLN A 227 7.67 -40.09 1.92
C GLN A 227 9.13 -40.58 2.06
N GLU A 228 9.90 -39.93 2.94
CA GLU A 228 11.26 -40.36 3.27
C GLU A 228 11.29 -41.83 3.77
N ALA A 229 10.41 -42.14 4.73
CA ALA A 229 10.32 -43.53 5.26
C ALA A 229 9.92 -44.52 4.17
N GLU A 230 9.02 -44.19 3.27
CA GLU A 230 8.59 -45.01 2.16
C GLU A 230 9.74 -45.28 1.16
N ILE A 231 10.47 -44.24 0.77
CA ILE A 231 11.63 -44.32 -0.13
C ILE A 231 12.73 -45.18 0.49
N LEU A 232 13.04 -44.99 1.79
CA LEU A 232 14.04 -45.79 2.50
C LEU A 232 13.63 -47.28 2.61
N ALA A 233 12.35 -47.55 2.89
CA ALA A 233 11.82 -48.89 2.95
C ALA A 233 11.87 -49.61 1.59
N GLU A 234 11.54 -48.93 0.51
CA GLU A 234 11.62 -49.45 -0.86
C GLU A 234 13.08 -49.72 -1.27
N ALA A 235 13.99 -48.79 -0.92
CA ALA A 235 15.42 -48.96 -1.17
C ALA A 235 16.00 -50.19 -0.41
N ASP A 236 15.64 -50.37 0.88
CA ASP A 236 16.07 -51.50 1.69
C ASP A 236 15.51 -52.83 1.14
N LEU A 237 14.23 -52.85 0.76
CA LEU A 237 13.62 -54.03 0.12
C LEU A 237 14.34 -54.38 -1.19
N SER A 238 14.65 -53.40 -2.02
CA SER A 238 15.37 -53.59 -3.28
C SER A 238 16.81 -54.13 -3.02
N ALA A 239 17.50 -53.55 -2.04
CA ALA A 239 18.84 -53.99 -1.64
C ALA A 239 18.85 -55.43 -1.11
N ARG A 240 17.86 -55.80 -0.27
CA ARG A 240 17.69 -57.17 0.21
C ARG A 240 17.40 -58.17 -0.94
N LYS A 241 16.54 -57.78 -1.86
CA LYS A 241 16.23 -58.59 -3.04
C LYS A 241 17.45 -58.85 -3.90
N ILE A 242 18.20 -57.78 -4.26
CA ILE A 242 19.44 -57.89 -5.04
C ILE A 242 20.47 -58.79 -4.31
N ARG A 243 20.65 -58.60 -2.99
CA ARG A 243 21.57 -59.40 -2.19
C ARG A 243 21.14 -60.86 -2.18
N GLY A 244 19.85 -61.13 -1.94
CA GLY A 244 19.34 -62.48 -1.96
C GLY A 244 19.45 -63.17 -3.33
N GLU A 245 19.22 -62.46 -4.43
CA GLU A 245 19.43 -62.99 -5.78
C GLU A 245 20.90 -63.27 -6.06
N ALA A 246 21.81 -62.37 -5.61
CA ALA A 246 23.26 -62.58 -5.76
C ALA A 246 23.77 -63.77 -4.92
N GLU A 247 23.30 -63.90 -3.66
CA GLU A 247 23.63 -65.05 -2.79
C GLU A 247 23.11 -66.34 -3.39
N ALA A 248 21.88 -66.37 -3.91
CA ALA A 248 21.34 -67.56 -4.59
C ALA A 248 22.09 -67.89 -5.87
N ALA A 249 22.54 -66.90 -6.63
CA ALA A 249 23.36 -67.09 -7.82
C ALA A 249 24.77 -67.66 -7.44
N ALA A 250 25.40 -67.07 -6.44
CA ALA A 250 26.67 -67.54 -5.94
C ALA A 250 26.57 -68.99 -5.43
N ALA A 251 25.53 -69.29 -4.63
CA ALA A 251 25.29 -70.65 -4.14
C ALA A 251 25.09 -71.68 -5.27
N ARG A 252 24.40 -71.25 -6.37
CA ARG A 252 24.26 -72.12 -7.55
C ARG A 252 25.62 -72.42 -8.20
N ILE A 253 26.45 -71.41 -8.42
CA ILE A 253 27.78 -71.56 -9.02
C ILE A 253 28.64 -72.44 -8.17
N TYR A 254 28.66 -72.22 -6.85
CA TYR A 254 29.38 -73.07 -5.92
C TYR A 254 28.89 -74.53 -5.95
N ASN A 255 27.60 -74.80 -5.92
CA ASN A 255 27.03 -76.09 -5.99
C ASN A 255 27.34 -76.82 -7.30
N GLU A 256 27.31 -76.11 -8.43
CA GLU A 256 27.69 -76.65 -9.76
C GLU A 256 29.18 -77.02 -9.79
N ALA A 257 30.06 -76.19 -9.21
CA ALA A 257 31.48 -76.47 -9.13
C ALA A 257 31.76 -77.66 -8.23
N ILE A 258 31.08 -77.75 -7.08
CA ILE A 258 31.20 -78.93 -6.15
C ILE A 258 30.71 -80.21 -6.83
N ALA A 259 29.67 -80.12 -7.65
CA ALA A 259 29.13 -81.28 -8.37
C ALA A 259 30.10 -81.84 -9.45
N GLN A 260 30.99 -81.00 -10.00
CA GLN A 260 31.99 -81.37 -10.98
C GLN A 260 33.12 -82.22 -10.36
N ASP A 261 33.62 -81.90 -9.16
CA ASP A 261 34.63 -82.62 -8.42
C ASP A 261 34.41 -82.57 -6.88
N PRO A 262 33.62 -83.43 -6.35
CA PRO A 262 33.31 -83.46 -4.90
C PRO A 262 34.52 -83.81 -4.01
N GLU A 263 35.52 -84.51 -4.55
CA GLU A 263 36.71 -84.91 -3.76
C GLU A 263 37.66 -83.71 -3.60
N LEU A 264 37.87 -82.94 -4.68
CA LEU A 264 38.64 -81.70 -4.62
C LEU A 264 38.00 -80.69 -3.67
N TYR A 265 36.66 -80.56 -3.67
CA TYR A 265 35.95 -79.64 -2.73
C TYR A 265 36.16 -80.08 -1.27
N ARG A 266 36.05 -81.39 -0.97
CA ARG A 266 36.31 -81.91 0.41
C ARG A 266 37.75 -81.62 0.84
N PHE A 267 38.68 -81.77 -0.07
CA PHE A 267 40.11 -81.53 0.20
C PHE A 267 40.33 -80.01 0.51
N VAL A 268 39.88 -79.10 -0.36
CA VAL A 268 40.01 -77.65 -0.14
C VAL A 268 39.32 -77.24 1.16
N ARG A 269 38.09 -77.69 1.40
CA ARG A 269 37.32 -77.37 2.60
C ARG A 269 37.95 -77.90 3.89
N SER A 270 38.66 -79.05 3.82
CA SER A 270 39.42 -79.60 4.95
C SER A 270 40.62 -78.71 5.29
N ILE A 271 41.29 -78.16 4.25
CA ILE A 271 42.44 -77.28 4.46
C ILE A 271 41.92 -75.91 5.04
N GLU A 272 40.88 -75.35 4.50
CA GLU A 272 40.26 -74.11 5.04
C GLU A 272 39.81 -74.27 6.48
N ALA A 273 39.18 -75.37 6.80
CA ALA A 273 38.77 -75.69 8.17
C ALA A 273 39.99 -75.87 9.12
N LEU A 274 41.07 -76.45 8.61
CA LEU A 274 42.33 -76.61 9.38
C LEU A 274 42.94 -75.21 9.66
N GLU A 275 43.01 -74.34 8.64
CA GLU A 275 43.49 -72.93 8.74
C GLU A 275 42.69 -72.17 9.77
N GLY A 276 41.36 -72.32 9.78
CA GLY A 276 40.48 -71.64 10.73
C GLY A 276 40.54 -72.14 12.17
N VAL A 277 41.00 -73.37 12.38
CA VAL A 277 41.12 -73.98 13.70
C VAL A 277 42.54 -73.86 14.26
N LEU A 278 43.58 -73.86 13.43
CA LEU A 278 44.97 -73.74 13.82
C LEU A 278 45.37 -72.27 13.99
N ASP A 279 45.55 -71.86 15.22
CA ASP A 279 46.21 -70.62 15.61
C ASP A 279 47.66 -70.91 16.02
N GLU A 280 48.54 -69.93 16.05
CA GLU A 280 50.00 -70.08 16.41
C GLU A 280 50.24 -70.79 17.72
N ARG A 281 49.22 -70.99 18.54
CA ARG A 281 49.32 -71.68 19.85
C ARG A 281 48.50 -72.95 19.93
N SER A 282 47.95 -73.46 18.86
CA SER A 282 47.11 -74.65 18.83
C SER A 282 47.99 -75.89 18.72
N LEU A 283 47.74 -76.89 19.61
CA LEU A 283 48.35 -78.25 19.53
C LEU A 283 47.26 -79.16 18.98
N LEU A 284 47.47 -79.67 17.78
CA LEU A 284 46.56 -80.66 17.18
C LEU A 284 47.08 -82.08 17.41
N ILE A 285 46.32 -82.88 18.12
CA ILE A 285 46.62 -84.33 18.35
C ILE A 285 45.64 -85.10 17.45
N LEU A 286 46.18 -85.75 16.42
CA LEU A 286 45.42 -86.54 15.47
C LEU A 286 45.75 -88.04 15.70
N ASP A 287 44.72 -88.87 15.66
CA ASP A 287 44.91 -90.33 15.59
C ASP A 287 45.29 -90.71 14.15
N SER A 288 46.09 -91.79 14.01
CA SER A 288 46.60 -92.27 12.73
C SER A 288 45.49 -92.64 11.73
N ASP A 289 44.30 -92.97 12.24
CA ASP A 289 43.13 -93.30 11.41
C ASP A 289 42.21 -92.10 11.07
N HIS A 290 42.56 -90.89 11.55
CA HIS A 290 41.78 -89.73 11.32
C HIS A 290 41.91 -89.22 9.86
N GLU A 291 40.81 -88.85 9.27
CA GLU A 291 40.73 -88.41 7.85
C GLU A 291 41.74 -87.29 7.51
N LEU A 292 42.03 -86.37 8.46
CA LEU A 292 43.04 -85.32 8.32
C LEU A 292 44.50 -85.91 8.32
N ALA A 293 44.78 -87.05 8.97
CA ALA A 293 46.10 -87.63 8.94
C ALA A 293 46.46 -88.16 7.53
N ARG A 294 45.49 -88.65 6.79
CA ARG A 294 45.62 -89.12 5.41
C ARG A 294 45.98 -87.96 4.42
N LEU A 295 45.68 -86.67 4.74
CA LEU A 295 46.08 -85.49 3.92
C LEU A 295 47.60 -85.30 4.00
N PHE A 296 48.26 -85.77 5.04
CA PHE A 296 49.70 -85.63 5.24
C PHE A 296 50.45 -86.90 4.82
N GLU A 297 49.76 -88.04 4.54
CA GLU A 297 50.37 -89.16 3.93
C GLU A 297 50.77 -88.88 2.50
N ARG A 298 52.03 -88.93 2.21
CA ARG A 298 52.56 -88.70 0.87
C ARG A 298 52.02 -89.86 -0.02
N PRO A 299 51.43 -89.54 -1.17
CA PRO A 299 51.02 -90.58 -2.09
C PRO A 299 52.26 -91.40 -2.45
N GLU A 300 52.20 -92.70 -2.17
CA GLU A 300 53.25 -93.61 -2.54
C GLU A 300 53.48 -93.57 -4.04
N ALA A 301 54.68 -93.19 -4.45
CA ALA A 301 55.02 -93.07 -5.87
C ALA A 301 54.83 -94.49 -6.51
N PRO A 302 54.14 -94.59 -7.67
CA PRO A 302 53.98 -95.86 -8.35
C PRO A 302 55.35 -96.48 -8.54
N ALA A 303 55.51 -97.77 -8.13
CA ALA A 303 56.71 -98.53 -8.30
C ALA A 303 57.20 -98.50 -9.75
N PRO A 304 58.51 -98.37 -9.99
CA PRO A 304 59.06 -98.34 -11.32
C PRO A 304 58.68 -99.66 -12.04
N ALA A 305 58.11 -99.57 -13.22
CA ALA A 305 57.80 -100.69 -14.08
C ALA A 305 59.09 -101.45 -14.38
N ASP A 306 59.06 -102.74 -14.09
CA ASP A 306 60.16 -103.73 -14.35
C ASP A 306 60.36 -103.79 -15.92
N PRO A 307 61.58 -103.52 -16.43
CA PRO A 307 61.88 -103.56 -17.85
C PRO A 307 62.35 -105.02 -18.24
N GLY A 308 61.48 -106.04 -18.20
CA GLY A 308 61.94 -107.34 -18.52
C GLY A 308 60.84 -108.36 -18.76
N ALA A 309 60.20 -108.33 -19.85
CA ALA A 309 59.58 -109.50 -20.49
C ALA A 309 59.27 -109.19 -21.96
N THR A 310 60.33 -109.24 -22.75
CA THR A 310 60.24 -109.66 -24.15
C THR A 310 60.26 -111.12 -24.22
N GLU A 311 59.56 -111.69 -25.26
CA GLU A 311 59.55 -113.06 -25.78
C GLU A 311 58.43 -113.93 -25.24
N GLU A 312 57.47 -114.21 -26.01
CA GLU A 312 57.25 -115.05 -27.19
C GLU A 312 55.85 -114.75 -27.82
#